data_85d93ba5a68a208a5e57471d41a6e74a
#
_entry.id   85d93ba5a68a208a5e57471d41a6e74a
#
_cell.length_a   1.000
_cell.length_b   1.000
_cell.length_c   1.000
_cell.angle_alpha   90.00
_cell.angle_beta   90.00
_cell.angle_gamma   90.00
#
_symmetry.space_group_name_H-M   'P 1'
#
loop_
_entity.id
_entity.type
_entity.pdbx_description
1 polymer ?
#
loop_
_entity_poly.entity_id
_entity_poly.type
_entity_poly.pdbx_seq_one_letter_code
_entity_poly.pdbx_strand_id
1 'polypeptide(L)'
;MLLGQVVALVVLVLGTAALGVWWSARQGAVRAPRQAPAGIDWASAGIALADRVTFVQFSAEVCAACRSTSRVLGGLTGSSSGVGHRELLVDDHLDLVRSLGVLRTPTVLVVDGGGREVARMSGVVSDTQARQALNRVPTAAAEADGEGQS
;
A
#
# COMPACT_ATOMS: atom_id res chain seq x y z
N MET A 1 -26.68 -21.30 -36.46
CA MET A 1 -25.95 -20.02 -36.41
C MET A 1 -26.19 -19.25 -35.07
N LEU A 2 -27.41 -19.10 -34.59
CA LEU A 2 -27.73 -18.42 -33.30
C LEU A 2 -27.04 -19.07 -32.09
N LEU A 3 -27.02 -20.39 -31.97
CA LEU A 3 -26.39 -21.08 -30.81
C LEU A 3 -24.89 -20.80 -30.75
N GLY A 4 -24.17 -20.81 -31.87
CA GLY A 4 -22.74 -20.49 -31.90
C GLY A 4 -22.44 -19.04 -31.48
N GLN A 5 -23.29 -18.08 -31.87
CA GLN A 5 -23.17 -16.69 -31.47
C GLN A 5 -23.42 -16.49 -29.97
N VAL A 6 -24.42 -17.17 -29.41
CA VAL A 6 -24.72 -17.12 -27.97
C VAL A 6 -23.56 -17.72 -27.17
N VAL A 7 -23.03 -18.87 -27.58
CA VAL A 7 -21.86 -19.47 -26.91
C VAL A 7 -20.65 -18.56 -26.95
N ALA A 8 -20.34 -17.96 -28.11
CA ALA A 8 -19.22 -17.03 -28.25
C ALA A 8 -19.38 -15.81 -27.32
N LEU A 9 -20.58 -15.27 -27.22
CA LEU A 9 -20.88 -14.12 -26.36
C LEU A 9 -20.72 -14.46 -24.86
N VAL A 10 -21.23 -15.62 -24.45
CA VAL A 10 -21.07 -16.10 -23.07
C VAL A 10 -19.59 -16.29 -22.71
N VAL A 11 -18.81 -16.92 -23.59
CA VAL A 11 -17.36 -17.11 -23.39
C VAL A 11 -16.64 -15.76 -23.27
N LEU A 12 -17.00 -14.79 -24.11
CA LEU A 12 -16.42 -13.44 -24.06
C LEU A 12 -16.72 -12.76 -22.73
N VAL A 13 -17.98 -12.80 -22.28
CA VAL A 13 -18.40 -12.17 -21.01
C VAL A 13 -17.73 -12.82 -19.82
N LEU A 14 -17.68 -14.16 -19.78
CA LEU A 14 -17.01 -14.88 -18.70
C LEU A 14 -15.49 -14.61 -18.69
N GLY A 15 -14.87 -14.55 -19.87
CA GLY A 15 -13.45 -14.24 -20.00
C GLY A 15 -13.11 -12.83 -19.53
N THR A 16 -13.91 -11.83 -19.91
CA THR A 16 -13.71 -10.44 -19.45
C THR A 16 -13.99 -10.27 -17.97
N ALA A 17 -15.01 -10.95 -17.42
CA ALA A 17 -15.27 -10.95 -15.99
C ALA A 17 -14.14 -11.60 -15.19
N ALA A 18 -13.65 -12.74 -15.62
CA ALA A 18 -12.52 -13.43 -14.97
C ALA A 18 -11.24 -12.56 -15.00
N LEU A 19 -10.95 -11.94 -16.14
CA LEU A 19 -9.82 -11.02 -16.28
C LEU A 19 -9.98 -9.80 -15.38
N GLY A 20 -11.17 -9.24 -15.27
CA GLY A 20 -11.49 -8.10 -14.38
C GLY A 20 -11.28 -8.45 -12.92
N VAL A 21 -11.77 -9.62 -12.48
CA VAL A 21 -11.59 -10.11 -11.10
C VAL A 21 -10.10 -10.36 -10.82
N TRP A 22 -9.39 -11.02 -11.74
CA TRP A 22 -7.95 -11.28 -11.59
C TRP A 22 -7.14 -9.98 -11.52
N TRP A 23 -7.46 -8.98 -12.37
CA TRP A 23 -6.82 -7.66 -12.33
C TRP A 23 -7.09 -6.95 -11.01
N SER A 24 -8.35 -6.94 -10.55
CA SER A 24 -8.76 -6.32 -9.29
C SER A 24 -8.06 -6.96 -8.08
N ALA A 25 -7.92 -8.29 -8.06
CA ALA A 25 -7.23 -9.01 -6.98
C ALA A 25 -5.73 -8.69 -6.90
N ARG A 26 -5.12 -8.27 -8.02
CA ARG A 26 -3.70 -7.86 -8.04
C ARG A 26 -3.45 -6.40 -7.64
N GLN A 27 -4.49 -5.58 -7.61
CA GLN A 27 -4.39 -4.20 -7.11
C GLN A 27 -4.29 -4.22 -5.58
N GLY A 28 -3.45 -3.35 -5.04
CA GLY A 28 -3.24 -3.23 -3.59
C GLY A 28 -2.57 -4.43 -2.92
N ALA A 29 -2.13 -5.45 -3.69
CA ALA A 29 -1.44 -6.60 -3.11
C ALA A 29 -0.22 -6.15 -2.30
N VAL A 30 -0.12 -6.62 -1.06
CA VAL A 30 1.01 -6.32 -0.16
C VAL A 30 2.25 -7.05 -0.68
N ARG A 31 3.22 -6.28 -1.14
CA ARG A 31 4.49 -6.80 -1.67
C ARG A 31 5.60 -6.56 -0.66
N ALA A 32 6.66 -7.37 -0.77
CA ALA A 32 7.91 -7.11 -0.09
C ALA A 32 8.44 -5.70 -0.48
N PRO A 33 9.19 -5.05 0.41
CA PRO A 33 9.79 -3.76 0.10
C PRO A 33 10.67 -3.89 -1.14
N ARG A 34 10.62 -2.89 -2.02
CA ARG A 34 11.72 -2.68 -2.94
C ARG A 34 12.91 -2.27 -2.09
N GLN A 35 14.13 -2.61 -2.51
CA GLN A 35 15.32 -2.05 -1.88
C GLN A 35 15.24 -0.52 -2.01
N ALA A 36 14.54 0.11 -1.05
CA ALA A 36 14.60 1.55 -0.89
C ALA A 36 16.03 1.91 -0.48
N PRO A 37 16.56 3.05 -0.93
CA PRO A 37 17.83 3.54 -0.43
C PRO A 37 17.79 3.51 1.10
N ALA A 38 18.79 2.90 1.73
CA ALA A 38 18.92 2.94 3.18
C ALA A 38 19.05 4.42 3.59
N GLY A 39 18.22 4.86 4.54
CA GLY A 39 18.35 6.20 5.10
C GLY A 39 17.54 7.30 4.40
N ILE A 40 16.30 7.01 4.01
CA ILE A 40 15.38 8.08 3.59
C ILE A 40 15.15 9.01 4.79
N ASP A 41 15.49 10.28 4.61
CA ASP A 41 15.15 11.31 5.59
C ASP A 41 13.68 11.73 5.43
N TRP A 42 12.79 11.03 6.12
CA TRP A 42 11.36 11.31 6.12
C TRP A 42 11.05 12.69 6.70
N ALA A 43 11.86 13.17 7.65
CA ALA A 43 11.65 14.47 8.27
C ALA A 43 11.89 15.62 7.28
N SER A 44 12.89 15.49 6.38
CA SER A 44 13.14 16.47 5.33
C SER A 44 12.02 16.52 4.29
N ALA A 45 11.28 15.43 4.12
CA ALA A 45 10.06 15.38 3.30
C ALA A 45 8.81 15.88 4.05
N GLY A 46 8.96 16.41 5.27
CA GLY A 46 7.85 16.88 6.09
C GLY A 46 6.99 15.77 6.70
N ILE A 47 7.50 14.54 6.75
CA ILE A 47 6.77 13.37 7.23
C ILE A 47 7.20 13.04 8.66
N ALA A 48 6.30 13.29 9.62
CA ALA A 48 6.44 12.75 10.96
C ALA A 48 5.97 11.30 10.98
N LEU A 49 6.88 10.38 11.29
CA LEU A 49 6.56 8.96 11.45
C LEU A 49 5.85 8.71 12.78
N ALA A 50 4.94 7.75 12.79
CA ALA A 50 4.33 7.23 14.02
C ALA A 50 5.27 6.19 14.67
N ASP A 51 5.10 5.95 15.96
CA ASP A 51 5.99 5.12 16.75
C ASP A 51 6.13 3.68 16.25
N ARG A 52 5.07 3.13 15.72
CA ARG A 52 5.04 1.73 15.24
C ARG A 52 5.10 1.64 13.73
N VAL A 53 4.15 2.26 13.04
CA VAL A 53 3.97 2.16 11.58
C VAL A 53 3.39 3.44 11.03
N THR A 54 3.91 3.87 9.90
CA THR A 54 3.30 4.93 9.10
C THR A 54 2.99 4.42 7.70
N PHE A 55 1.73 4.54 7.28
CA PHE A 55 1.32 4.38 5.89
C PHE A 55 1.59 5.69 5.15
N VAL A 56 2.60 5.71 4.28
CA VAL A 56 2.92 6.86 3.45
C VAL A 56 2.30 6.64 2.08
N GLN A 57 1.24 7.38 1.78
CA GLN A 57 0.47 7.27 0.55
C GLN A 57 0.91 8.33 -0.45
N PHE A 58 1.33 7.90 -1.63
CA PHE A 58 1.59 8.76 -2.78
C PHE A 58 0.33 8.88 -3.63
N SER A 59 -0.16 10.10 -3.80
CA SER A 59 -1.42 10.45 -4.46
C SER A 59 -1.23 11.44 -5.58
N ALA A 60 -2.17 11.47 -6.52
CA ALA A 60 -2.32 12.55 -7.48
C ALA A 60 -3.53 13.43 -7.07
N GLU A 61 -3.52 14.69 -7.50
CA GLU A 61 -4.55 15.68 -7.16
C GLU A 61 -5.96 15.21 -7.56
N VAL A 62 -6.11 14.67 -8.77
CA VAL A 62 -7.38 14.14 -9.28
C VAL A 62 -7.34 12.62 -9.32
N CYS A 63 -7.61 11.96 -8.19
CA CYS A 63 -7.48 10.52 -8.06
C CYS A 63 -8.57 9.92 -7.16
N ALA A 64 -9.61 9.34 -7.75
CA ALA A 64 -10.69 8.68 -7.00
C ALA A 64 -10.20 7.47 -6.20
N ALA A 65 -9.26 6.70 -6.76
CA ALA A 65 -8.63 5.55 -6.11
C ALA A 65 -7.82 5.98 -4.88
N CYS A 66 -7.15 7.14 -4.92
CA CYS A 66 -6.40 7.69 -3.80
C CYS A 66 -7.35 8.05 -2.65
N ARG A 67 -8.45 8.75 -2.95
CA ARG A 67 -9.47 9.09 -1.94
C ARG A 67 -10.09 7.86 -1.28
N SER A 68 -10.31 6.79 -2.05
CA SER A 68 -10.80 5.53 -1.50
C SER A 68 -9.78 4.89 -0.55
N THR A 69 -8.51 4.87 -0.94
CA THR A 69 -7.40 4.35 -0.13
C THR A 69 -7.21 5.19 1.14
N SER A 70 -7.23 6.53 1.05
CA SER A 70 -7.11 7.42 2.22
C SER A 70 -8.20 7.17 3.26
N ARG A 71 -9.45 6.93 2.83
CA ARG A 71 -10.54 6.59 3.76
C ARG A 71 -10.30 5.27 4.51
N VAL A 72 -9.82 4.25 3.81
CA VAL A 72 -9.50 2.95 4.42
C VAL A 72 -8.36 3.11 5.44
N LEU A 73 -7.27 3.77 5.05
CA LEU A 73 -6.11 3.97 5.92
C LEU A 73 -6.44 4.87 7.12
N GLY A 74 -7.21 5.94 6.91
CA GLY A 74 -7.68 6.83 7.99
C GLY A 74 -8.55 6.10 9.01
N GLY A 75 -9.44 5.20 8.58
CA GLY A 75 -10.23 4.36 9.47
C GLY A 75 -9.37 3.40 10.30
N LEU A 76 -8.33 2.82 9.68
CA LEU A 76 -7.41 1.91 10.36
C LEU A 76 -6.56 2.64 11.41
N THR A 77 -6.02 3.82 11.08
CA THR A 77 -5.20 4.62 12.00
C THR A 77 -6.00 5.14 13.19
N GLY A 78 -7.26 5.52 12.99
CA GLY A 78 -8.16 5.96 14.05
C GLY A 78 -8.49 4.86 15.07
N SER A 79 -8.32 3.59 14.71
CA SER A 79 -8.62 2.42 15.54
C SER A 79 -7.38 1.70 16.10
N SER A 80 -6.17 2.16 15.78
CA SER A 80 -4.91 1.46 16.11
C SER A 80 -3.87 2.44 16.66
N SER A 81 -3.43 2.23 17.89
CA SER A 81 -2.39 3.06 18.51
C SER A 81 -1.02 2.87 17.82
N GLY A 82 -0.25 3.94 17.76
CA GLY A 82 1.08 3.94 17.15
C GLY A 82 1.09 3.78 15.62
N VAL A 83 -0.08 3.87 14.98
CA VAL A 83 -0.22 3.77 13.52
C VAL A 83 -0.58 5.13 12.94
N GLY A 84 0.18 5.59 11.97
CA GLY A 84 -0.02 6.86 11.27
C GLY A 84 -0.37 6.68 9.80
N HIS A 85 -1.02 7.68 9.23
CA HIS A 85 -1.22 7.82 7.79
C HIS A 85 -0.77 9.22 7.35
N ARG A 86 0.03 9.27 6.31
CA ARG A 86 0.48 10.50 5.65
C ARG A 86 0.24 10.40 4.17
N GLU A 87 -0.39 11.39 3.59
CA GLU A 87 -0.65 11.48 2.16
C GLU A 87 0.24 12.56 1.55
N LEU A 88 0.94 12.23 0.48
CA LEU A 88 1.85 13.10 -0.26
C LEU A 88 1.36 13.20 -1.70
N LEU A 89 1.29 14.41 -2.22
CA LEU A 89 1.08 14.63 -3.64
C LEU A 89 2.38 14.37 -4.40
N VAL A 90 2.31 13.53 -5.45
CA VAL A 90 3.49 13.16 -6.24
C VAL A 90 4.15 14.37 -6.88
N ASP A 91 3.37 15.38 -7.25
CA ASP A 91 3.86 16.59 -7.92
C ASP A 91 4.71 17.48 -6.99
N ASP A 92 4.44 17.44 -5.68
CA ASP A 92 5.19 18.19 -4.68
C ASP A 92 6.48 17.48 -4.23
N HIS A 93 6.64 16.19 -4.56
CA HIS A 93 7.71 15.33 -4.04
C HIS A 93 8.41 14.49 -5.12
N LEU A 94 8.66 15.07 -6.31
CA LEU A 94 9.15 14.33 -7.49
C LEU A 94 10.47 13.60 -7.25
N ASP A 95 11.40 14.17 -6.49
CA ASP A 95 12.68 13.50 -6.21
C ASP A 95 12.51 12.31 -5.28
N LEU A 96 11.64 12.41 -4.28
CA LEU A 96 11.29 11.30 -3.40
C LEU A 96 10.56 10.20 -4.18
N VAL A 97 9.60 10.57 -5.04
CA VAL A 97 8.87 9.66 -5.94
C VAL A 97 9.83 8.86 -6.84
N ARG A 98 10.84 9.54 -7.41
CA ARG A 98 11.85 8.89 -8.25
C ARG A 98 12.77 7.97 -7.45
N SER A 99 13.27 8.44 -6.30
CA SER A 99 14.18 7.65 -5.44
C SER A 99 13.50 6.38 -4.91
N LEU A 100 12.22 6.46 -4.59
CA LEU A 100 11.40 5.35 -4.12
C LEU A 100 10.84 4.47 -5.25
N GLY A 101 11.03 4.86 -6.51
CA GLY A 101 10.50 4.15 -7.67
C GLY A 101 8.97 4.03 -7.65
N VAL A 102 8.28 5.10 -7.24
CA VAL A 102 6.81 5.19 -7.31
C VAL A 102 6.39 5.42 -8.76
N LEU A 103 5.70 4.46 -9.37
CA LEU A 103 5.37 4.46 -10.80
C LEU A 103 3.89 4.72 -11.07
N ARG A 104 3.04 4.73 -10.06
CA ARG A 104 1.58 4.91 -10.17
C ARG A 104 1.00 5.41 -8.87
N THR A 105 -0.18 6.02 -8.92
CA THR A 105 -0.98 6.41 -7.77
C THR A 105 -2.29 5.61 -7.70
N PRO A 106 -2.80 5.27 -6.51
CA PRO A 106 -2.07 5.39 -5.25
C PRO A 106 -0.96 4.33 -5.11
N THR A 107 0.16 4.70 -4.51
CA THR A 107 1.15 3.76 -3.97
C THR A 107 1.29 4.06 -2.48
N VAL A 108 1.21 3.02 -1.67
CA VAL A 108 1.32 3.12 -0.21
C VAL A 108 2.57 2.37 0.24
N LEU A 109 3.48 3.07 0.89
CA LEU A 109 4.61 2.48 1.58
C LEU A 109 4.22 2.25 3.04
N VAL A 110 4.56 1.10 3.57
CA VAL A 110 4.43 0.78 4.99
C VAL A 110 5.80 0.95 5.61
N VAL A 111 5.94 1.98 6.45
CA VAL A 111 7.21 2.39 7.04
C VAL A 111 7.16 2.11 8.54
N ASP A 112 8.15 1.43 9.08
CA ASP A 112 8.26 1.18 10.52
C ASP A 112 8.68 2.46 11.29
N GLY A 113 8.64 2.42 12.61
CA GLY A 113 9.05 3.55 13.46
C GLY A 113 10.50 3.97 13.28
N GLY A 114 11.36 3.09 12.73
CA GLY A 114 12.75 3.38 12.38
C GLY A 114 12.93 3.99 10.98
N GLY A 115 11.85 4.24 10.25
CA GLY A 115 11.90 4.85 8.91
C GLY A 115 12.17 3.87 7.77
N ARG A 116 12.18 2.57 8.02
CA ARG A 116 12.43 1.52 7.03
C ARG A 116 11.14 1.10 6.33
N GLU A 117 11.15 0.99 5.01
CA GLU A 117 10.05 0.38 4.25
C GLU A 117 9.99 -1.13 4.55
N VAL A 118 8.87 -1.59 5.10
CA VAL A 118 8.63 -3.01 5.43
C VAL A 118 7.66 -3.69 4.48
N ALA A 119 6.82 -2.91 3.79
CA ALA A 119 5.92 -3.41 2.76
C ALA A 119 5.50 -2.30 1.80
N ARG A 120 4.97 -2.70 0.65
CA ARG A 120 4.47 -1.78 -0.38
C ARG A 120 3.17 -2.30 -0.99
N MET A 121 2.22 -1.40 -1.21
CA MET A 121 0.97 -1.66 -1.92
C MET A 121 0.82 -0.65 -3.06
N SER A 122 0.37 -1.09 -4.24
CA SER A 122 0.17 -0.23 -5.41
C SER A 122 -1.22 -0.43 -6.00
N GLY A 123 -1.94 0.64 -6.21
CA GLY A 123 -3.35 0.66 -6.60
C GLY A 123 -4.28 0.77 -5.38
N VAL A 124 -5.58 0.58 -5.58
CA VAL A 124 -6.58 0.67 -4.50
C VAL A 124 -6.26 -0.32 -3.39
N VAL A 125 -6.23 0.16 -2.15
CA VAL A 125 -5.98 -0.65 -0.95
C VAL A 125 -7.30 -0.93 -0.25
N SER A 126 -7.58 -2.20 0.03
CA SER A 126 -8.71 -2.62 0.86
C SER A 126 -8.34 -2.67 2.35
N ASP A 127 -9.34 -2.67 3.23
CA ASP A 127 -9.14 -2.81 4.68
C ASP A 127 -8.36 -4.09 5.04
N THR A 128 -8.70 -5.21 4.39
CA THR A 128 -8.01 -6.50 4.60
C THR A 128 -6.52 -6.40 4.24
N GLN A 129 -6.18 -5.76 3.14
CA GLN A 129 -4.79 -5.58 2.70
C GLN A 129 -4.03 -4.64 3.63
N ALA A 130 -4.66 -3.55 4.09
CA ALA A 130 -4.06 -2.63 5.04
C ALA A 130 -3.75 -3.33 6.38
N ARG A 131 -4.68 -4.12 6.91
CA ARG A 131 -4.46 -4.93 8.12
C ARG A 131 -3.39 -6.00 7.92
N GLN A 132 -3.37 -6.67 6.77
CA GLN A 132 -2.33 -7.65 6.44
C GLN A 132 -0.94 -7.00 6.39
N ALA A 133 -0.83 -5.78 5.86
CA ALA A 133 0.41 -5.03 5.85
C ALA A 133 0.85 -4.63 7.27
N LEU A 134 -0.09 -4.19 8.10
CA LEU A 134 0.16 -3.85 9.50
C LEU A 134 0.68 -5.04 10.31
N ASN A 135 0.15 -6.24 10.06
CA ASN A 135 0.56 -7.47 10.75
C ASN A 135 1.95 -7.98 10.32
N ARG A 136 2.53 -7.45 9.23
CA ARG A 136 3.90 -7.77 8.81
C ARG A 136 4.96 -6.97 9.56
N VAL A 137 4.55 -5.92 10.25
CA VAL A 137 5.48 -5.11 11.05
C VAL A 137 5.68 -5.79 12.39
N PRO A 138 6.91 -6.15 12.77
CA PRO A 138 7.17 -6.69 14.10
C PRO A 138 6.64 -5.73 15.16
N THR A 139 5.90 -6.24 16.10
CA THR A 139 5.58 -5.50 17.33
C THR A 139 6.85 -5.49 18.17
N ALA A 140 7.24 -4.35 18.74
CA ALA A 140 8.41 -4.21 19.60
C ALA A 140 8.48 -5.24 20.75
N ALA A 141 7.37 -5.90 21.07
CA ALA A 141 7.30 -7.01 22.02
C ALA A 141 7.94 -8.31 21.51
N ALA A 142 8.12 -8.50 20.19
CA ALA A 142 8.69 -9.73 19.64
C ALA A 142 10.23 -9.70 19.59
N GLU A 143 10.84 -8.53 19.74
CA GLU A 143 12.31 -8.40 19.76
C GLU A 143 12.89 -8.63 21.17
N ALA A 144 12.07 -8.51 22.23
CA ALA A 144 12.49 -8.74 23.60
C ALA A 144 12.63 -10.23 23.96
N ASP A 145 11.95 -11.13 23.25
CA ASP A 145 12.00 -12.58 23.51
C ASP A 145 13.13 -13.31 22.75
N GLY A 146 13.81 -12.63 21.82
CA GLY A 146 14.89 -13.22 21.01
C GLY A 146 16.30 -13.16 21.63
N GLU A 147 16.53 -12.32 22.63
CA GLU A 147 17.88 -12.11 23.21
C GLU A 147 18.18 -12.94 24.47
N GLY A 148 17.31 -13.87 24.85
CA GLY A 148 17.43 -14.66 26.07
C GLY A 148 17.97 -16.09 25.90
N GLN A 149 18.38 -16.52 24.70
CA GLN A 149 18.90 -17.88 24.48
C GLN A 149 20.26 -17.86 23.79
N SER A 150 21.29 -17.63 24.57
CA SER A 150 22.69 -18.00 24.26
C SER A 150 23.37 -18.52 25.52
#